data_a4a340bb16598feec6fc88ea964c84bb
#
_entry.id   a4a340bb16598feec6fc88ea964c84bb
#
_cell.length_a   1.000
_cell.length_b   1.000
_cell.length_c   1.000
_cell.angle_alpha   90.00
_cell.angle_beta   90.00
_cell.angle_gamma   90.00
#
_symmetry.space_group_name_H-M   'P 1'
#
loop_
_entity.id
_entity.type
_entity.pdbx_description
1 polymer ?
#
loop_
_entity_poly.entity_id
_entity_poly.type
_entity_poly.pdbx_seq_one_letter_code
_entity_poly.pdbx_strand_id
1 'polypeptide(L)'
;MIKKAEQFLDLDDLMIPCIVFNGPEDQLPDVFANLNQGGTKLSKYQVLAAQWSHHSITLPDSENGNKLLEKVIDRYQKLIDERDLEIDGFDAQEMYESHQINLSEFCFAIGELIVEASEVFWGDLFTQDLSKKEDTINVVGYVSTAIALGVDNRSLGKLPDKLSLFRTEGFIDSLVKNMLHEYKVIQATFEQRLKLPGQASKRKYETACIADMQALSFFAELWHKHYVVNLSLIHI
;
A
#
# COMPACT_ATOMS: atom_id res chain seq x y z
N MET A 1 24.03 -35.05 -30.95
CA MET A 1 23.67 -33.70 -30.47
C MET A 1 22.59 -33.72 -29.41
N ILE A 2 21.53 -34.52 -29.55
CA ILE A 2 20.41 -34.60 -28.59
C ILE A 2 20.88 -35.03 -27.19
N LYS A 3 21.69 -36.07 -27.05
CA LYS A 3 22.22 -36.55 -25.73
C LYS A 3 23.05 -35.50 -24.94
N LYS A 4 23.65 -34.50 -25.63
CA LYS A 4 24.35 -33.40 -24.96
C LYS A 4 23.40 -32.34 -24.43
N ALA A 5 22.27 -32.16 -25.06
CA ALA A 5 21.24 -31.21 -24.59
C ALA A 5 20.49 -31.78 -23.37
N GLU A 6 20.24 -33.10 -23.32
CA GLU A 6 19.61 -33.74 -22.17
C GLU A 6 20.49 -33.64 -20.90
N GLN A 7 21.80 -33.76 -21.02
CA GLN A 7 22.73 -33.59 -19.89
C GLN A 7 22.80 -32.15 -19.34
N PHE A 8 22.48 -31.15 -20.18
CA PHE A 8 22.41 -29.76 -19.75
C PHE A 8 21.04 -29.33 -19.17
N LEU A 9 20.03 -30.19 -19.34
CA LEU A 9 18.66 -29.98 -18.87
C LEU A 9 18.29 -30.89 -17.68
N ASP A 10 19.26 -31.63 -17.14
CA ASP A 10 19.07 -32.44 -15.95
C ASP A 10 19.01 -31.50 -14.72
N LEU A 11 17.77 -31.15 -14.35
CA LEU A 11 17.49 -30.25 -13.24
C LEU A 11 17.81 -30.89 -11.88
N ASP A 12 17.88 -32.24 -11.83
CA ASP A 12 18.15 -32.98 -10.59
C ASP A 12 19.62 -32.83 -10.14
N ASP A 13 20.53 -32.52 -11.09
CA ASP A 13 21.95 -32.27 -10.81
C ASP A 13 22.25 -30.75 -10.54
N LEU A 14 21.25 -29.89 -10.60
CA LEU A 14 21.42 -28.47 -10.45
C LEU A 14 21.45 -28.11 -8.97
N MET A 15 22.65 -27.88 -8.43
CA MET A 15 22.81 -27.35 -7.07
C MET A 15 22.44 -25.90 -7.01
N ILE A 16 21.30 -25.59 -6.38
CA ILE A 16 20.92 -24.21 -6.06
C ILE A 16 21.60 -23.83 -4.75
N PRO A 17 22.48 -22.81 -4.72
CA PRO A 17 23.07 -22.35 -3.48
C PRO A 17 21.99 -21.74 -2.59
N CYS A 18 21.75 -22.34 -1.43
CA CYS A 18 20.85 -21.81 -0.42
C CYS A 18 21.65 -21.10 0.69
N ILE A 19 21.22 -19.90 1.04
CA ILE A 19 21.70 -19.20 2.22
C ILE A 19 20.67 -19.44 3.32
N VAL A 20 21.09 -20.10 4.40
CA VAL A 20 20.24 -20.35 5.56
C VAL A 20 20.57 -19.29 6.61
N PHE A 21 19.57 -18.52 6.99
CA PHE A 21 19.66 -17.56 8.10
C PHE A 21 19.34 -18.27 9.41
N ASN A 22 20.29 -18.24 10.36
CA ASN A 22 20.16 -18.86 11.68
C ASN A 22 20.13 -17.81 12.81
N GLY A 23 19.70 -16.59 12.51
CA GLY A 23 19.58 -15.51 13.47
C GLY A 23 18.18 -15.36 14.07
N PRO A 24 17.97 -14.40 14.98
CA PRO A 24 16.67 -14.03 15.49
C PRO A 24 15.75 -13.53 14.37
N GLU A 25 14.47 -13.81 14.46
CA GLU A 25 13.47 -13.49 13.42
C GLU A 25 13.37 -11.98 13.15
N ASP A 26 13.56 -11.15 14.15
CA ASP A 26 13.57 -9.70 14.07
C ASP A 26 14.70 -9.12 13.17
N GLN A 27 15.76 -9.88 12.95
CA GLN A 27 16.87 -9.51 12.05
C GLN A 27 16.66 -9.98 10.61
N LEU A 28 15.70 -10.85 10.35
CA LEU A 28 15.44 -11.40 9.01
C LEU A 28 15.18 -10.31 7.96
N PRO A 29 14.41 -9.24 8.26
CA PRO A 29 14.17 -8.16 7.30
C PRO A 29 15.43 -7.40 6.87
N ASP A 30 16.38 -7.19 7.80
CA ASP A 30 17.65 -6.52 7.50
C ASP A 30 18.56 -7.40 6.64
N VAL A 31 18.58 -8.69 6.91
CA VAL A 31 19.30 -9.68 6.09
C VAL A 31 18.72 -9.73 4.68
N PHE A 32 17.38 -9.74 4.58
CA PHE A 32 16.68 -9.75 3.31
C PHE A 32 16.94 -8.47 2.50
N ALA A 33 16.92 -7.30 3.14
CA ALA A 33 17.25 -6.03 2.51
C ALA A 33 18.71 -6.00 1.99
N ASN A 34 19.64 -6.58 2.75
CA ASN A 34 21.05 -6.65 2.37
C ASN A 34 21.30 -7.64 1.22
N LEU A 35 20.67 -8.81 1.24
CA LEU A 35 20.78 -9.81 0.17
C LEU A 35 20.22 -9.29 -1.16
N ASN A 36 19.24 -8.42 -1.11
CA ASN A 36 18.60 -7.84 -2.30
C ASN A 36 19.47 -6.81 -3.04
N GLN A 37 20.63 -6.44 -2.52
CA GLN A 37 21.53 -5.48 -3.18
C GLN A 37 22.19 -6.05 -4.46
N GLY A 38 22.23 -7.35 -4.62
CA GLY A 38 22.84 -8.03 -5.77
C GLY A 38 21.89 -8.57 -6.84
N GLY A 39 20.57 -8.48 -6.63
CA GLY A 39 19.52 -9.02 -7.51
C GLY A 39 18.57 -7.96 -8.06
N THR A 40 17.36 -8.38 -8.45
CA THR A 40 16.26 -7.45 -8.74
C THR A 40 15.90 -6.70 -7.48
N LYS A 41 16.14 -5.39 -7.47
CA LYS A 41 15.91 -4.57 -6.28
C LYS A 41 14.44 -4.57 -5.91
N LEU A 42 14.15 -4.95 -4.68
CA LEU A 42 12.82 -4.76 -4.11
C LEU A 42 12.52 -3.27 -3.94
N SER A 43 11.27 -2.91 -4.09
CA SER A 43 10.82 -1.57 -3.75
C SER A 43 10.92 -1.35 -2.24
N LYS A 44 11.04 -0.08 -1.83
CA LYS A 44 11.00 0.32 -0.41
C LYS A 44 9.79 -0.28 0.32
N TYR A 45 8.65 -0.36 -0.35
CA TYR A 45 7.40 -0.83 0.23
C TYR A 45 7.39 -2.35 0.41
N GLN A 46 8.01 -3.11 -0.50
CA GLN A 46 8.19 -4.55 -0.35
C GLN A 46 9.08 -4.90 0.85
N VAL A 47 10.14 -4.11 1.07
CA VAL A 47 10.99 -4.26 2.26
C VAL A 47 10.22 -3.96 3.54
N LEU A 48 9.45 -2.86 3.56
CA LEU A 48 8.60 -2.51 4.70
C LEU A 48 7.52 -3.56 4.95
N ALA A 49 6.94 -4.15 3.89
CA ALA A 49 5.96 -5.22 4.01
C ALA A 49 6.53 -6.44 4.72
N ALA A 50 7.74 -6.85 4.37
CA ALA A 50 8.43 -7.95 5.05
C ALA A 50 8.73 -7.62 6.52
N GLN A 51 9.15 -6.37 6.82
CA GLN A 51 9.41 -5.91 8.18
C GLN A 51 8.15 -5.84 9.06
N TRP A 52 6.99 -5.59 8.47
CA TRP A 52 5.75 -5.34 9.21
C TRP A 52 4.79 -6.53 9.22
N SER A 53 5.19 -7.68 8.71
CA SER A 53 4.36 -8.89 8.67
C SER A 53 3.77 -9.29 10.03
N HIS A 54 4.50 -9.02 11.12
CA HIS A 54 4.08 -9.32 12.50
C HIS A 54 3.37 -8.17 13.21
N HIS A 55 3.23 -7.00 12.58
CA HIS A 55 2.53 -5.84 13.15
C HIS A 55 1.03 -5.93 12.87
N SER A 56 0.33 -6.73 13.65
CA SER A 56 -1.10 -7.02 13.48
C SER A 56 -2.00 -5.84 13.89
N ILE A 57 -3.05 -5.63 13.11
CA ILE A 57 -4.14 -4.68 13.31
C ILE A 57 -5.44 -5.46 13.24
N THR A 58 -6.31 -5.29 14.24
CA THR A 58 -7.68 -5.82 14.20
C THR A 58 -8.60 -4.75 13.62
N LEU A 59 -9.23 -5.04 12.51
CA LEU A 59 -10.19 -4.15 11.86
C LEU A 59 -11.52 -4.17 12.62
N PRO A 60 -12.23 -3.03 12.71
CA PRO A 60 -13.57 -2.99 13.27
C PRO A 60 -14.57 -3.71 12.37
N ASP A 61 -15.59 -4.32 12.95
CA ASP A 61 -16.75 -4.82 12.22
C ASP A 61 -17.63 -3.63 11.81
N SER A 62 -17.21 -2.96 10.75
CA SER A 62 -17.81 -1.74 10.21
C SER A 62 -17.71 -1.72 8.70
N GLU A 63 -18.43 -0.82 8.04
CA GLU A 63 -18.35 -0.66 6.59
C GLU A 63 -16.91 -0.38 6.11
N ASN A 64 -16.17 0.47 6.83
CA ASN A 64 -14.79 0.78 6.45
C ASN A 64 -13.83 -0.37 6.74
N GLY A 65 -14.00 -1.04 7.89
CA GLY A 65 -13.18 -2.22 8.24
C GLY A 65 -13.36 -3.34 7.22
N ASN A 66 -14.60 -3.63 6.84
CA ASN A 66 -14.91 -4.66 5.86
C ASN A 66 -14.38 -4.31 4.47
N LYS A 67 -14.46 -3.05 4.03
CA LYS A 67 -13.85 -2.59 2.77
C LYS A 67 -12.33 -2.77 2.76
N LEU A 68 -11.64 -2.44 3.86
CA LEU A 68 -10.20 -2.67 3.96
C LEU A 68 -9.86 -4.16 3.86
N LEU A 69 -10.61 -5.00 4.58
CA LEU A 69 -10.41 -6.44 4.57
C LEU A 69 -10.61 -7.04 3.18
N GLU A 70 -11.69 -6.65 2.49
CA GLU A 70 -11.97 -7.07 1.11
C GLU A 70 -10.80 -6.72 0.17
N LYS A 71 -10.22 -5.50 0.28
CA LYS A 71 -9.07 -5.10 -0.55
C LYS A 71 -7.84 -5.99 -0.33
N VAL A 72 -7.60 -6.41 0.90
CA VAL A 72 -6.49 -7.31 1.21
C VAL A 72 -6.74 -8.69 0.63
N ILE A 73 -7.93 -9.25 0.85
CA ILE A 73 -8.31 -10.57 0.34
C ILE A 73 -8.27 -10.59 -1.20
N ASP A 74 -8.85 -9.59 -1.86
CA ASP A 74 -8.83 -9.45 -3.32
C ASP A 74 -7.40 -9.41 -3.87
N ARG A 75 -6.48 -8.72 -3.17
CA ARG A 75 -5.07 -8.70 -3.56
C ARG A 75 -4.46 -10.09 -3.55
N TYR A 76 -4.65 -10.84 -2.48
CA TYR A 76 -4.11 -12.20 -2.36
C TYR A 76 -4.72 -13.14 -3.39
N GLN A 77 -6.04 -13.09 -3.59
CA GLN A 77 -6.71 -13.88 -4.61
C GLN A 77 -6.19 -13.58 -6.02
N LYS A 78 -5.99 -12.29 -6.37
CA LYS A 78 -5.39 -11.91 -7.66
C LYS A 78 -3.96 -12.43 -7.82
N LEU A 79 -3.15 -12.42 -6.75
CA LEU A 79 -1.79 -12.97 -6.81
C LEU A 79 -1.79 -14.47 -7.05
N ILE A 80 -2.74 -15.20 -6.46
CA ILE A 80 -2.92 -16.64 -6.67
C ILE A 80 -3.39 -16.88 -8.10
N ASP A 81 -4.46 -16.22 -8.54
CA ASP A 81 -5.12 -16.49 -9.82
C ASP A 81 -4.28 -16.05 -11.04
N GLU A 82 -3.61 -14.89 -10.95
CA GLU A 82 -2.90 -14.29 -12.09
C GLU A 82 -1.43 -14.72 -12.17
N ARG A 83 -0.82 -15.08 -11.05
CA ARG A 83 0.62 -15.39 -10.97
C ARG A 83 0.92 -16.83 -10.57
N ASP A 84 -0.12 -17.64 -10.36
CA ASP A 84 0.01 -19.04 -9.93
C ASP A 84 0.91 -19.20 -8.68
N LEU A 85 0.76 -18.25 -7.74
CA LEU A 85 1.55 -18.20 -6.51
C LEU A 85 0.81 -18.93 -5.39
N GLU A 86 1.45 -19.89 -4.75
CA GLU A 86 1.03 -20.34 -3.43
C GLU A 86 1.46 -19.32 -2.38
N ILE A 87 0.50 -18.82 -1.58
CA ILE A 87 0.78 -17.88 -0.50
C ILE A 87 0.59 -18.60 0.81
N ASP A 88 1.71 -18.92 1.45
CA ASP A 88 1.73 -19.62 2.73
C ASP A 88 0.98 -18.83 3.80
N GLY A 89 0.07 -19.48 4.51
CA GLY A 89 -0.70 -18.84 5.59
C GLY A 89 -1.84 -17.92 5.15
N PHE A 90 -2.16 -17.84 3.87
CA PHE A 90 -3.34 -17.13 3.41
C PHE A 90 -4.58 -18.02 3.47
N ASP A 91 -5.54 -17.65 4.31
CA ASP A 91 -6.87 -18.22 4.36
C ASP A 91 -7.89 -17.08 4.43
N ALA A 92 -8.65 -16.91 3.36
CA ALA A 92 -9.64 -15.84 3.26
C ALA A 92 -10.74 -15.98 4.33
N GLN A 93 -11.15 -17.20 4.67
CA GLN A 93 -12.16 -17.42 5.69
C GLN A 93 -11.64 -17.06 7.08
N GLU A 94 -10.42 -17.45 7.42
CA GLU A 94 -9.79 -17.08 8.67
C GLU A 94 -9.63 -15.55 8.79
N MET A 95 -9.29 -14.87 7.71
CA MET A 95 -9.22 -13.41 7.69
C MET A 95 -10.57 -12.75 7.92
N TYR A 96 -11.67 -13.29 7.33
CA TYR A 96 -13.03 -12.80 7.59
C TYR A 96 -13.47 -13.04 9.02
N GLU A 97 -13.06 -14.14 9.65
CA GLU A 97 -13.45 -14.46 11.03
C GLU A 97 -12.62 -13.67 12.05
N SER A 98 -11.32 -13.49 11.80
CA SER A 98 -10.42 -12.80 12.73
C SER A 98 -10.43 -11.28 12.58
N HIS A 99 -10.78 -10.75 11.41
CA HIS A 99 -10.62 -9.34 11.02
C HIS A 99 -9.19 -8.83 11.24
N GLN A 100 -8.19 -9.71 11.16
CA GLN A 100 -6.80 -9.36 11.38
C GLN A 100 -6.07 -9.16 10.06
N ILE A 101 -5.36 -8.05 9.97
CA ILE A 101 -4.41 -7.74 8.89
C ILE A 101 -3.14 -7.18 9.49
N ASN A 102 -2.05 -7.13 8.73
CA ASN A 102 -0.84 -6.46 9.18
C ASN A 102 -0.80 -4.98 8.72
N LEU A 103 0.14 -4.21 9.26
CA LEU A 103 0.27 -2.78 8.96
C LEU A 103 0.54 -2.49 7.48
N SER A 104 1.28 -3.37 6.80
CA SER A 104 1.54 -3.25 5.36
C SER A 104 0.27 -3.45 4.53
N GLU A 105 -0.51 -4.46 4.88
CA GLU A 105 -1.80 -4.74 4.27
C GLU A 105 -2.79 -3.59 4.48
N PHE A 106 -2.81 -3.01 5.69
CA PHE A 106 -3.59 -1.80 5.95
C PHE A 106 -3.18 -0.65 5.03
N CYS A 107 -1.86 -0.39 4.90
CA CYS A 107 -1.37 0.67 4.02
C CYS A 107 -1.72 0.41 2.55
N PHE A 108 -1.64 -0.84 2.10
CA PHE A 108 -2.05 -1.20 0.75
C PHE A 108 -3.55 -0.99 0.53
N ALA A 109 -4.39 -1.53 1.43
CA ALA A 109 -5.83 -1.44 1.32
C ALA A 109 -6.35 0.00 1.32
N ILE A 110 -5.83 0.85 2.23
CA ILE A 110 -6.19 2.28 2.23
C ILE A 110 -5.70 2.98 0.96
N GLY A 111 -4.55 2.60 0.42
CA GLY A 111 -4.05 3.09 -0.86
C GLY A 111 -5.00 2.78 -2.02
N GLU A 112 -5.50 1.54 -2.11
CA GLU A 112 -6.51 1.17 -3.11
C GLU A 112 -7.80 1.98 -2.96
N LEU A 113 -8.32 2.11 -1.73
CA LEU A 113 -9.53 2.90 -1.48
C LEU A 113 -9.36 4.39 -1.86
N ILE A 114 -8.19 4.97 -1.58
CA ILE A 114 -7.89 6.36 -1.97
C ILE A 114 -7.84 6.49 -3.49
N VAL A 115 -7.16 5.57 -4.14
CA VAL A 115 -7.01 5.56 -5.59
C VAL A 115 -8.37 5.41 -6.28
N GLU A 116 -9.23 4.52 -5.82
CA GLU A 116 -10.60 4.37 -6.32
C GLU A 116 -11.45 5.62 -6.08
N ALA A 117 -11.31 6.25 -4.91
CA ALA A 117 -12.03 7.48 -4.59
C ALA A 117 -11.58 8.69 -5.40
N SER A 118 -10.37 8.67 -5.96
CA SER A 118 -9.70 9.79 -6.59
C SER A 118 -8.89 9.41 -7.84
N GLU A 119 -9.39 8.44 -8.60
CA GLU A 119 -8.74 7.82 -9.77
C GLU A 119 -8.23 8.83 -10.81
N VAL A 120 -8.84 10.00 -10.85
CA VAL A 120 -8.66 11.00 -11.90
C VAL A 120 -7.25 11.59 -11.96
N PHE A 121 -6.52 11.64 -10.86
CA PHE A 121 -5.22 12.31 -10.81
C PHE A 121 -4.02 11.39 -10.52
N TRP A 122 -4.22 10.08 -10.51
CA TRP A 122 -3.14 9.10 -10.37
C TRP A 122 -2.70 8.59 -11.76
N GLY A 123 -1.68 9.23 -12.34
CA GLY A 123 -1.26 9.00 -13.71
C GLY A 123 -0.83 7.57 -14.04
N ASP A 124 -0.10 6.93 -13.14
CA ASP A 124 0.44 5.58 -13.36
C ASP A 124 -0.62 4.46 -13.27
N LEU A 125 -1.81 4.75 -12.75
CA LEU A 125 -2.92 3.79 -12.70
C LEU A 125 -3.51 3.45 -14.06
N PHE A 126 -3.32 4.31 -15.05
CA PHE A 126 -3.77 4.07 -16.44
C PHE A 126 -2.76 3.24 -17.24
N THR A 127 -1.62 2.90 -16.66
CA THR A 127 -0.69 1.97 -17.31
C THR A 127 -1.24 0.54 -17.27
N GLN A 128 -0.96 -0.23 -18.32
CA GLN A 128 -1.23 -1.67 -18.32
C GLN A 128 -0.17 -2.46 -17.55
N ASP A 129 0.87 -1.81 -17.09
CA ASP A 129 1.91 -2.40 -16.26
C ASP A 129 1.41 -2.54 -14.81
N LEU A 130 1.06 -3.75 -14.43
CA LEU A 130 0.54 -4.09 -13.10
C LEU A 130 1.52 -3.73 -11.98
N SER A 131 2.82 -3.81 -12.24
CA SER A 131 3.84 -3.49 -11.24
C SER A 131 3.83 -1.99 -10.89
N LYS A 132 3.70 -1.13 -11.89
CA LYS A 132 3.59 0.32 -11.70
C LYS A 132 2.31 0.71 -10.99
N LYS A 133 1.19 0.04 -11.29
CA LYS A 133 -0.08 0.26 -10.60
C LYS A 133 0.05 -0.08 -9.11
N GLU A 134 0.64 -1.22 -8.79
CA GLU A 134 0.86 -1.63 -7.40
C GLU A 134 1.80 -0.68 -6.67
N ASP A 135 2.87 -0.22 -7.33
CA ASP A 135 3.79 0.77 -6.77
C ASP A 135 3.08 2.08 -6.45
N THR A 136 2.22 2.58 -7.32
CA THR A 136 1.43 3.80 -7.05
C THR A 136 0.49 3.61 -5.86
N ILE A 137 -0.23 2.49 -5.78
CA ILE A 137 -1.10 2.17 -4.64
C ILE A 137 -0.29 2.15 -3.34
N ASN A 138 0.88 1.51 -3.34
CA ASN A 138 1.76 1.48 -2.18
C ASN A 138 2.26 2.89 -1.79
N VAL A 139 2.73 3.69 -2.76
CA VAL A 139 3.14 5.08 -2.50
C VAL A 139 2.02 5.86 -1.82
N VAL A 140 0.82 5.82 -2.42
CA VAL A 140 -0.35 6.54 -1.92
C VAL A 140 -0.71 6.08 -0.51
N GLY A 141 -0.84 4.78 -0.28
CA GLY A 141 -1.29 4.24 0.99
C GLY A 141 -0.29 4.47 2.13
N TYR A 142 0.98 4.13 1.92
CA TYR A 142 2.02 4.29 2.95
C TYR A 142 2.27 5.76 3.28
N VAL A 143 2.37 6.62 2.27
CA VAL A 143 2.66 8.05 2.50
C VAL A 143 1.46 8.75 3.12
N SER A 144 0.24 8.46 2.67
CA SER A 144 -0.97 9.05 3.25
C SER A 144 -1.17 8.63 4.70
N THR A 145 -0.93 7.34 5.01
CA THR A 145 -0.99 6.84 6.39
C THR A 145 0.08 7.52 7.26
N ALA A 146 1.30 7.68 6.75
CA ALA A 146 2.36 8.38 7.46
C ALA A 146 1.99 9.84 7.76
N ILE A 147 1.50 10.57 6.75
CA ILE A 147 1.03 11.96 6.91
C ILE A 147 -0.07 12.02 7.98
N ALA A 148 -1.06 11.14 7.90
CA ALA A 148 -2.19 11.13 8.81
C ALA A 148 -1.78 10.84 10.27
N LEU A 149 -0.74 10.03 10.48
CA LEU A 149 -0.22 9.67 11.79
C LEU A 149 0.93 10.57 12.26
N GLY A 150 1.27 11.63 11.51
CA GLY A 150 2.34 12.56 11.85
C GLY A 150 3.73 11.94 11.79
N VAL A 151 3.95 10.99 10.87
CA VAL A 151 5.24 10.37 10.60
C VAL A 151 5.83 10.95 9.32
N ASP A 152 7.10 11.38 9.38
CA ASP A 152 7.81 11.90 8.21
C ASP A 152 7.98 10.80 7.14
N ASN A 153 7.75 11.13 5.88
CA ASN A 153 7.87 10.19 4.76
C ASN A 153 9.29 9.58 4.63
N ARG A 154 10.31 10.27 5.12
CA ARG A 154 11.69 9.74 5.17
C ARG A 154 11.88 8.72 6.28
N SER A 155 10.94 8.63 7.21
CA SER A 155 10.99 7.82 8.41
C SER A 155 9.82 6.83 8.48
N LEU A 156 9.36 6.29 7.34
CA LEU A 156 8.23 5.34 7.29
C LEU A 156 8.41 4.14 8.22
N GLY A 157 9.65 3.70 8.44
CA GLY A 157 9.96 2.63 9.40
C GLY A 157 9.49 2.89 10.84
N LYS A 158 9.10 4.14 11.17
CA LYS A 158 8.52 4.51 12.48
C LYS A 158 6.98 4.41 12.53
N LEU A 159 6.32 4.01 11.45
CA LEU A 159 4.87 3.79 11.47
C LEU A 159 4.43 2.77 12.52
N PRO A 160 5.15 1.66 12.75
CA PRO A 160 4.81 0.72 13.82
C PRO A 160 4.73 1.34 15.22
N ASP A 161 5.46 2.43 15.49
CA ASP A 161 5.39 3.14 16.78
C ASP A 161 3.98 3.73 17.03
N LYS A 162 3.15 3.84 16.00
CA LYS A 162 1.78 4.37 16.06
C LYS A 162 0.71 3.28 16.19
N LEU A 163 1.06 2.01 16.24
CA LEU A 163 0.10 0.90 16.30
C LEU A 163 -0.86 0.96 17.50
N SER A 164 -0.44 1.59 18.59
CA SER A 164 -1.32 1.79 19.76
C SER A 164 -2.58 2.58 19.41
N LEU A 165 -2.53 3.48 18.42
CA LEU A 165 -3.69 4.27 17.98
C LEU A 165 -4.76 3.40 17.31
N PHE A 166 -4.34 2.35 16.59
CA PHE A 166 -5.26 1.43 15.91
C PHE A 166 -6.10 0.59 16.87
N ARG A 167 -5.70 0.51 18.14
CA ARG A 167 -6.46 -0.17 19.22
C ARG A 167 -7.51 0.74 19.86
N THR A 168 -7.52 2.03 19.52
CA THR A 168 -8.51 2.98 20.02
C THR A 168 -9.81 2.79 19.27
N GLU A 169 -10.91 2.64 20.01
CA GLU A 169 -12.25 2.46 19.43
C GLU A 169 -12.60 3.61 18.46
N GLY A 170 -13.12 3.26 17.29
CA GLY A 170 -13.52 4.19 16.25
C GLY A 170 -12.36 4.92 15.52
N PHE A 171 -11.11 4.66 15.89
CA PHE A 171 -9.96 5.33 15.28
C PHE A 171 -9.82 4.96 13.80
N ILE A 172 -9.87 3.67 13.45
CA ILE A 172 -9.73 3.20 12.07
C ILE A 172 -10.83 3.79 11.19
N ASP A 173 -12.08 3.73 11.64
CA ASP A 173 -13.22 4.29 10.88
C ASP A 173 -13.07 5.79 10.64
N SER A 174 -12.68 6.53 11.66
CA SER A 174 -12.44 7.96 11.57
C SER A 174 -11.28 8.28 10.63
N LEU A 175 -10.19 7.53 10.73
CA LEU A 175 -9.00 7.69 9.88
C LEU A 175 -9.37 7.47 8.42
N VAL A 176 -9.97 6.33 8.09
CA VAL A 176 -10.37 5.98 6.71
C VAL A 176 -11.34 7.02 6.15
N LYS A 177 -12.41 7.31 6.88
CA LYS A 177 -13.44 8.29 6.48
C LYS A 177 -12.82 9.65 6.17
N ASN A 178 -11.96 10.14 7.05
CA ASN A 178 -11.36 11.45 6.92
C ASN A 178 -10.36 11.49 5.75
N MET A 179 -9.53 10.45 5.59
CA MET A 179 -8.60 10.36 4.46
C MET A 179 -9.35 10.37 3.12
N LEU A 180 -10.36 9.53 2.98
CA LEU A 180 -11.17 9.48 1.76
C LEU A 180 -11.92 10.80 1.49
N HIS A 181 -12.37 11.48 2.55
CA HIS A 181 -12.99 12.79 2.41
C HIS A 181 -12.04 13.83 1.81
N GLU A 182 -10.82 13.93 2.34
CA GLU A 182 -9.84 14.91 1.85
C GLU A 182 -9.44 14.63 0.40
N TYR A 183 -9.26 13.38 0.02
CA TYR A 183 -8.97 13.03 -1.38
C TYR A 183 -10.13 13.35 -2.32
N LYS A 184 -11.38 13.17 -1.90
CA LYS A 184 -12.54 13.61 -2.69
C LYS A 184 -12.60 15.14 -2.84
N VAL A 185 -12.23 15.89 -1.79
CA VAL A 185 -12.15 17.35 -1.86
C VAL A 185 -11.06 17.78 -2.85
N ILE A 186 -9.89 17.14 -2.82
CA ILE A 186 -8.82 17.40 -3.77
C ILE A 186 -9.29 17.10 -5.18
N GLN A 187 -9.88 15.94 -5.41
CA GLN A 187 -10.42 15.54 -6.72
C GLN A 187 -11.42 16.57 -7.24
N ALA A 188 -12.43 16.90 -6.44
CA ALA A 188 -13.46 17.86 -6.85
C ALA A 188 -12.87 19.24 -7.18
N THR A 189 -11.86 19.66 -6.43
CA THR A 189 -11.14 20.93 -6.67
C THR A 189 -10.40 20.88 -8.00
N PHE A 190 -9.70 19.79 -8.31
CA PHE A 190 -9.00 19.63 -9.57
C PHE A 190 -9.97 19.50 -10.72
N GLU A 191 -11.04 18.74 -10.57
CA GLU A 191 -12.09 18.61 -11.58
C GLU A 191 -12.65 19.97 -11.97
N GLN A 192 -12.91 20.82 -11.00
CA GLN A 192 -13.43 22.16 -11.23
C GLN A 192 -12.42 23.09 -11.90
N ARG A 193 -11.15 23.01 -11.52
CA ARG A 193 -10.10 23.96 -11.95
C ARG A 193 -9.40 23.56 -13.25
N LEU A 194 -9.26 22.25 -13.49
CA LEU A 194 -8.55 21.71 -14.66
C LEU A 194 -9.48 21.38 -15.82
N LYS A 195 -10.77 21.64 -15.70
CA LYS A 195 -11.72 21.54 -16.81
C LYS A 195 -11.33 22.52 -17.91
N LEU A 196 -10.58 22.04 -18.91
CA LEU A 196 -10.29 22.82 -20.09
C LEU A 196 -11.58 23.02 -20.89
N PRO A 197 -11.98 24.27 -21.20
CA PRO A 197 -13.19 24.52 -22.00
C PRO A 197 -13.09 23.85 -23.39
N GLY A 198 -14.11 23.07 -23.72
CA GLY A 198 -14.24 22.48 -25.07
C GLY A 198 -13.75 21.03 -25.20
N GLN A 199 -13.17 20.43 -24.22
CA GLN A 199 -12.83 18.99 -24.24
C GLN A 199 -13.97 18.16 -23.64
N ALA A 200 -14.98 17.87 -24.48
CA ALA A 200 -15.99 16.84 -24.18
C ALA A 200 -15.45 15.44 -24.48
N SER A 201 -14.19 15.15 -24.22
CA SER A 201 -13.60 13.88 -24.58
C SER A 201 -13.69 12.87 -23.44
N LYS A 202 -13.78 11.60 -23.85
CA LYS A 202 -13.89 10.39 -23.01
C LYS A 202 -12.74 10.16 -22.03
N ARG A 203 -11.69 10.95 -22.04
CA ARG A 203 -10.65 11.04 -21.01
C ARG A 203 -11.06 12.14 -20.06
N LYS A 204 -11.56 11.76 -18.89
CA LYS A 204 -12.07 12.73 -17.93
C LYS A 204 -11.07 13.81 -17.58
N TYR A 205 -9.77 13.52 -17.53
CA TYR A 205 -8.68 14.48 -17.34
C TYR A 205 -7.41 13.92 -18.00
N GLU A 206 -6.63 14.77 -18.66
CA GLU A 206 -5.24 14.45 -18.92
C GLU A 206 -4.50 14.60 -17.60
N THR A 207 -4.31 13.51 -16.90
CA THR A 207 -3.63 13.41 -15.63
C THR A 207 -2.15 13.79 -15.70
N ALA A 208 -1.65 14.07 -16.88
CA ALA A 208 -0.29 14.52 -17.12
C ALA A 208 0.10 15.82 -16.39
N CYS A 209 -0.84 16.51 -15.75
CA CYS A 209 -0.57 17.80 -15.10
C CYS A 209 -0.18 17.68 -13.64
N ILE A 210 -0.39 16.53 -12.96
CA ILE A 210 -0.15 16.40 -11.52
C ILE A 210 0.58 15.08 -11.25
N ALA A 211 1.78 15.20 -10.70
CA ALA A 211 2.51 14.04 -10.23
C ALA A 211 1.94 13.55 -8.88
N ASP A 212 2.04 12.23 -8.62
CA ASP A 212 1.53 11.60 -7.40
C ASP A 212 2.00 12.31 -6.13
N MET A 213 3.28 12.72 -6.09
CA MET A 213 3.84 13.47 -4.96
C MET A 213 3.22 14.86 -4.77
N GLN A 214 2.70 15.49 -5.82
CA GLN A 214 1.98 16.74 -5.70
C GLN A 214 0.60 16.52 -5.08
N ALA A 215 -0.13 15.48 -5.48
CA ALA A 215 -1.40 15.10 -4.87
C ALA A 215 -1.23 14.79 -3.37
N LEU A 216 -0.19 14.05 -3.02
CA LEU A 216 0.17 13.77 -1.63
C LEU A 216 0.53 15.04 -0.84
N SER A 217 1.18 16.02 -1.48
CA SER A 217 1.48 17.31 -0.84
C SER A 217 0.21 18.12 -0.55
N PHE A 218 -0.77 18.11 -1.46
CA PHE A 218 -2.07 18.73 -1.21
C PHE A 218 -2.82 18.03 -0.08
N PHE A 219 -2.78 16.70 -0.05
CA PHE A 219 -3.36 15.95 1.06
C PHE A 219 -2.71 16.32 2.39
N ALA A 220 -1.37 16.40 2.45
CA ALA A 220 -0.65 16.77 3.66
C ALA A 220 -1.07 18.15 4.19
N GLU A 221 -1.21 19.14 3.31
CA GLU A 221 -1.63 20.49 3.68
C GLU A 221 -3.07 20.51 4.23
N LEU A 222 -4.01 19.86 3.53
CA LEU A 222 -5.40 19.77 3.98
C LEU A 222 -5.52 19.01 5.30
N TRP A 223 -4.83 17.87 5.42
CA TRP A 223 -4.81 17.09 6.64
C TRP A 223 -4.29 17.88 7.83
N HIS A 224 -3.17 18.56 7.65
CA HIS A 224 -2.60 19.41 8.69
C HIS A 224 -3.58 20.49 9.13
N LYS A 225 -4.18 21.18 8.18
CA LYS A 225 -5.15 22.26 8.44
C LYS A 225 -6.40 21.78 9.16
N HIS A 226 -6.96 20.64 8.75
CA HIS A 226 -8.25 20.18 9.26
C HIS A 226 -8.15 19.36 10.54
N TYR A 227 -7.08 18.55 10.67
CA TYR A 227 -7.01 17.56 11.76
C TYR A 227 -5.85 17.80 12.74
N VAL A 228 -4.83 18.56 12.38
CA VAL A 228 -3.72 18.85 13.29
C VAL A 228 -3.86 20.21 13.93
N VAL A 229 -4.08 21.27 13.16
CA VAL A 229 -4.20 22.65 13.67
C VAL A 229 -5.50 22.82 14.49
N ASN A 230 -6.62 22.25 14.03
CA ASN A 230 -7.89 22.36 14.75
C ASN A 230 -7.88 21.63 16.09
N LEU A 231 -7.13 20.54 16.24
CA LEU A 231 -6.96 19.86 17.52
C LEU A 231 -6.16 20.69 18.53
N SER A 232 -5.22 21.52 18.06
CA SER A 232 -4.44 22.41 18.93
C SER A 232 -5.26 23.62 19.45
N LEU A 233 -6.33 24.00 18.76
CA LEU A 233 -7.24 25.06 19.17
C LEU A 233 -8.31 24.61 20.19
N ILE A 234 -8.53 23.31 20.33
CA ILE A 234 -9.49 22.75 21.30
C ILE A 234 -8.86 22.56 22.70
N HIS A 235 -7.53 22.63 22.79
CA HIS A 235 -6.77 22.47 24.03
C HIS A 235 -6.23 23.80 24.62
N ILE A 236 -6.72 24.95 24.16
CA ILE A 236 -6.57 26.25 24.81
C ILE A 236 -7.91 26.69 25.39
#